data_8200f2cded5bd879be39b7446adb567e
#
_entry.id   8200f2cded5bd879be39b7446adb567e
#
_cell.length_a   1.000
_cell.length_b   1.000
_cell.length_c   1.000
_cell.angle_alpha   90.00
_cell.angle_beta   90.00
_cell.angle_gamma   90.00
#
_symmetry.space_group_name_H-M   'P 1'
#
loop_
_entity.id
_entity.type
_entity.pdbx_description
1 polymer ?
#
loop_
_entity_poly.entity_id
_entity_poly.type
_entity_poly.pdbx_seq_one_letter_code
_entity_poly.pdbx_strand_id
1 'polypeptide(L)'
;MTQTDAPALPALRAEDFDFALPEALIAQEPARPRDSARMLVVEPAGTRDLGVTDLPALLQPGDLMVVNDTRVIPARLHAKRGEARVEIMLNRAETGGIWHALVRGAKKLRPGDVLAIEGAPELAPRVVERQDGGAVLLDFGPDQGLLAAALEKAGEVPLPPYIARPEGPTERDRDDYTHIFARQPGAVAAPTASLHFTPALLEALAARGIGQVEVTLHVGAGTFLPIRTEDPRAHKLHAEWGEITPEAAAAINATKARGGRIVAIGTTALRLLESAVDDQGVVHPFRGLTEIYLLPGHRFHSADVLMTNFHLPKSSLFMLVSAFAGMGRMREAYAHAVKAGYRFYSYGDSSLLFREDKR
;
A
#
# COMPACT_ATOMS: atom_id res chain seq x y z
N MET A 1 19.52 -32.42 24.43
CA MET A 1 18.48 -31.44 24.01
C MET A 1 18.39 -31.55 22.50
N THR A 2 17.44 -32.29 22.01
CA THR A 2 17.19 -32.55 20.60
C THR A 2 16.51 -31.32 20.02
N GLN A 3 17.18 -30.63 19.07
CA GLN A 3 16.58 -29.65 18.19
C GLN A 3 15.43 -30.34 17.44
N THR A 4 14.19 -29.98 17.74
CA THR A 4 13.04 -30.35 16.93
C THR A 4 13.15 -29.57 15.64
N ASP A 5 13.56 -30.24 14.56
CA ASP A 5 13.48 -29.70 13.20
C ASP A 5 12.04 -29.31 12.93
N ALA A 6 11.79 -27.98 12.86
CA ALA A 6 10.56 -27.48 12.29
C ALA A 6 10.49 -27.97 10.83
N PRO A 7 9.35 -28.47 10.34
CA PRO A 7 9.23 -28.94 8.97
C PRO A 7 9.64 -27.82 8.03
N ALA A 8 10.58 -28.10 7.13
CA ALA A 8 10.99 -27.15 6.11
C ALA A 8 9.76 -26.71 5.33
N LEU A 9 9.50 -25.39 5.31
CA LEU A 9 8.43 -24.84 4.51
C LEU A 9 8.61 -25.27 3.05
N PRO A 10 7.54 -25.66 2.35
CA PRO A 10 7.64 -26.08 0.95
C PRO A 10 8.31 -24.98 0.13
N ALA A 11 9.08 -25.36 -0.88
CA ALA A 11 9.72 -24.44 -1.79
C ALA A 11 8.63 -23.59 -2.46
N LEU A 12 8.65 -22.27 -2.25
CA LEU A 12 7.74 -21.32 -2.89
C LEU A 12 8.34 -20.89 -4.22
N ARG A 13 7.53 -20.86 -5.28
CA ARG A 13 7.90 -20.32 -6.58
C ARG A 13 6.95 -19.20 -6.96
N ALA A 14 7.44 -18.22 -7.69
CA ALA A 14 6.63 -17.11 -8.17
C ALA A 14 5.42 -17.60 -9.01
N GLU A 15 5.59 -18.69 -9.75
CA GLU A 15 4.51 -19.34 -10.52
C GLU A 15 3.37 -19.87 -9.65
N ASP A 16 3.61 -20.21 -8.39
CA ASP A 16 2.56 -20.66 -7.47
C ASP A 16 1.52 -19.56 -7.20
N PHE A 17 1.87 -18.32 -7.50
CA PHE A 17 1.04 -17.11 -7.34
C PHE A 17 0.57 -16.54 -8.66
N ASP A 18 0.64 -17.32 -9.75
CA ASP A 18 0.14 -16.91 -11.05
C ASP A 18 -1.34 -17.26 -11.23
N PHE A 19 -2.04 -16.42 -11.96
CA PHE A 19 -3.40 -16.67 -12.42
C PHE A 19 -3.69 -15.83 -13.67
N ALA A 20 -4.63 -16.29 -14.51
CA ALA A 20 -5.04 -15.55 -15.69
C ALA A 20 -5.94 -14.36 -15.27
N LEU A 21 -5.49 -13.14 -15.53
CA LEU A 21 -6.26 -11.92 -15.31
C LEU A 21 -6.53 -11.22 -16.65
N PRO A 22 -7.78 -11.20 -17.14
CA PRO A 22 -8.15 -10.42 -18.30
C PRO A 22 -7.92 -8.91 -18.07
N GLU A 23 -7.28 -8.23 -19.01
CA GLU A 23 -6.99 -6.79 -18.93
C GLU A 23 -8.27 -5.95 -18.71
N ALA A 24 -9.39 -6.37 -19.30
CA ALA A 24 -10.67 -5.71 -19.14
C ALA A 24 -11.19 -5.65 -17.69
N LEU A 25 -10.66 -6.49 -16.79
CA LEU A 25 -11.01 -6.45 -15.37
C LEU A 25 -10.16 -5.44 -14.56
N ILE A 26 -9.14 -4.83 -15.16
CA ILE A 26 -8.33 -3.81 -14.50
C ILE A 26 -9.08 -2.48 -14.52
N ALA A 27 -9.52 -2.03 -13.34
CA ALA A 27 -10.33 -0.83 -13.22
C ALA A 27 -9.52 0.45 -13.55
N GLN A 28 -10.04 1.26 -14.46
CA GLN A 28 -9.44 2.54 -14.87
C GLN A 28 -10.02 3.74 -14.11
N GLU A 29 -11.16 3.56 -13.43
CA GLU A 29 -11.84 4.54 -12.58
C GLU A 29 -12.44 3.88 -11.35
N PRO A 30 -12.57 4.60 -10.21
CA PRO A 30 -13.22 4.06 -9.02
C PRO A 30 -14.72 3.89 -9.20
N ALA A 31 -15.34 3.10 -8.32
CA ALA A 31 -16.79 3.05 -8.19
C ALA A 31 -17.34 4.42 -7.72
N ARG A 32 -18.58 4.73 -8.12
CA ARG A 32 -19.26 5.97 -7.74
C ARG A 32 -20.71 5.70 -7.32
N PRO A 33 -21.03 5.93 -6.04
CA PRO A 33 -20.13 6.34 -4.94
C PRO A 33 -19.07 5.28 -4.64
N ARG A 34 -18.01 5.66 -3.91
CA ARG A 34 -16.84 4.81 -3.65
C ARG A 34 -17.20 3.49 -2.96
N ASP A 35 -18.14 3.53 -2.02
CA ASP A 35 -18.65 2.39 -1.26
C ASP A 35 -19.65 1.52 -2.03
N SER A 36 -20.03 1.89 -3.27
CA SER A 36 -20.78 1.00 -4.16
C SER A 36 -19.94 -0.10 -4.82
N ALA A 37 -18.64 -0.15 -4.55
CA ALA A 37 -17.78 -1.24 -4.98
C ALA A 37 -18.25 -2.58 -4.40
N ARG A 38 -18.02 -3.66 -5.15
CA ARG A 38 -18.27 -5.02 -4.66
C ARG A 38 -17.22 -5.41 -3.62
N MET A 39 -17.58 -6.35 -2.77
CA MET A 39 -16.68 -6.91 -1.76
C MET A 39 -16.85 -8.44 -1.71
N LEU A 40 -15.76 -9.17 -1.97
CA LEU A 40 -15.72 -10.61 -1.79
C LEU A 40 -15.30 -10.93 -0.36
N VAL A 41 -16.20 -11.49 0.43
CA VAL A 41 -15.91 -11.96 1.78
C VAL A 41 -15.33 -13.36 1.70
N VAL A 42 -14.15 -13.57 2.28
CA VAL A 42 -13.42 -14.85 2.25
C VAL A 42 -13.22 -15.36 3.67
N GLU A 43 -14.07 -16.30 4.06
CA GLU A 43 -14.13 -16.91 5.40
C GLU A 43 -13.64 -18.37 5.36
N PRO A 44 -13.35 -19.00 6.52
CA PRO A 44 -13.05 -20.43 6.57
C PRO A 44 -14.15 -21.31 5.96
N ALA A 45 -15.40 -20.86 6.06
CA ALA A 45 -16.58 -21.59 5.54
C ALA A 45 -16.78 -21.44 4.02
N GLY A 46 -16.08 -20.53 3.34
CA GLY A 46 -16.22 -20.25 1.91
C GLY A 46 -16.23 -18.76 1.58
N THR A 47 -16.72 -18.44 0.38
CA THR A 47 -16.78 -17.06 -0.11
C THR A 47 -18.25 -16.59 -0.26
N ARG A 48 -18.45 -15.26 -0.08
CA ARG A 48 -19.75 -14.60 -0.29
C ARG A 48 -19.54 -13.31 -1.08
N ASP A 49 -20.39 -13.11 -2.10
CA ASP A 49 -20.43 -11.88 -2.90
C ASP A 49 -21.32 -10.84 -2.20
N LEU A 50 -20.73 -9.75 -1.75
CA LEU A 50 -21.38 -8.63 -1.06
C LEU A 50 -20.91 -7.28 -1.62
N GLY A 51 -21.35 -6.17 -1.03
CA GLY A 51 -20.87 -4.82 -1.30
C GLY A 51 -20.04 -4.26 -0.15
N VAL A 52 -19.29 -3.21 -0.40
CA VAL A 52 -18.55 -2.49 0.66
C VAL A 52 -19.51 -1.89 1.68
N THR A 53 -20.72 -1.51 1.26
CA THR A 53 -21.80 -1.03 2.15
C THR A 53 -22.26 -2.05 3.17
N ASP A 54 -21.97 -3.35 2.98
CA ASP A 54 -22.31 -4.41 3.93
C ASP A 54 -21.28 -4.54 5.06
N LEU A 55 -20.13 -3.84 4.97
CA LEU A 55 -19.05 -3.92 5.97
C LEU A 55 -19.52 -3.72 7.42
N PRO A 56 -20.42 -2.75 7.75
CA PRO A 56 -20.91 -2.58 9.11
C PRO A 56 -21.64 -3.80 9.67
N ALA A 57 -22.29 -4.61 8.82
CA ALA A 57 -22.97 -5.84 9.23
C ALA A 57 -22.02 -7.04 9.43
N LEU A 58 -20.82 -7.00 8.85
CA LEU A 58 -19.81 -8.05 8.92
C LEU A 58 -18.86 -7.89 10.11
N LEU A 59 -18.68 -6.65 10.56
CA LEU A 59 -17.87 -6.34 11.73
C LEU A 59 -18.73 -6.41 13.00
N GLN A 60 -18.07 -6.60 14.14
CA GLN A 60 -18.72 -6.76 15.45
C GLN A 60 -18.52 -5.51 16.31
N PRO A 61 -19.49 -5.12 17.15
CA PRO A 61 -19.27 -4.07 18.13
C PRO A 61 -18.02 -4.34 18.97
N GLY A 62 -17.15 -3.33 19.07
CA GLY A 62 -15.85 -3.46 19.74
C GLY A 62 -14.68 -3.84 18.85
N ASP A 63 -14.90 -4.16 17.57
CA ASP A 63 -13.81 -4.26 16.58
C ASP A 63 -13.14 -2.89 16.37
N LEU A 64 -11.87 -2.91 16.00
CA LEU A 64 -11.08 -1.71 15.75
C LEU A 64 -10.49 -1.76 14.34
N MET A 65 -10.89 -0.83 13.50
CA MET A 65 -10.25 -0.62 12.20
C MET A 65 -8.92 0.13 12.38
N VAL A 66 -7.85 -0.39 11.77
CA VAL A 66 -6.56 0.27 11.67
C VAL A 66 -6.39 0.76 10.25
N VAL A 67 -6.37 2.09 10.06
CA VAL A 67 -6.31 2.74 8.76
C VAL A 67 -4.97 3.43 8.56
N ASN A 68 -4.47 3.47 7.33
CA ASN A 68 -3.28 4.23 6.98
C ASN A 68 -3.68 5.66 6.59
N ASP A 69 -3.19 6.65 7.34
CA ASP A 69 -3.54 8.07 7.15
C ASP A 69 -2.57 8.82 6.22
N THR A 70 -1.66 8.10 5.57
CA THR A 70 -0.72 8.71 4.63
C THR A 70 -1.44 9.43 3.50
N ARG A 71 -0.92 10.60 3.09
CA ARG A 71 -1.40 11.37 1.94
C ARG A 71 -0.42 11.30 0.79
N VAL A 72 -0.93 11.01 -0.40
CA VAL A 72 -0.13 11.04 -1.62
C VAL A 72 0.30 12.46 -1.92
N ILE A 73 1.58 12.65 -2.21
CA ILE A 73 2.13 13.91 -2.69
C ILE A 73 2.21 13.91 -4.24
N PRO A 74 2.16 15.05 -4.91
CA PRO A 74 2.36 15.14 -6.37
C PRO A 74 3.84 14.88 -6.72
N ALA A 75 4.25 13.63 -6.58
CA ALA A 75 5.64 13.20 -6.55
C ALA A 75 6.32 13.10 -7.91
N ARG A 76 5.56 13.25 -9.02
CA ARG A 76 6.11 13.21 -10.37
C ARG A 76 6.44 14.61 -10.84
N LEU A 77 7.70 14.84 -11.21
CA LEU A 77 8.21 16.11 -11.68
C LEU A 77 8.88 15.94 -13.06
N HIS A 78 8.67 16.92 -13.93
CA HIS A 78 9.42 17.04 -15.17
C HIS A 78 10.57 18.03 -14.95
N ALA A 79 11.77 17.65 -15.42
CA ALA A 79 12.96 18.46 -15.22
C ALA A 79 13.88 18.44 -16.46
N LYS A 80 14.80 19.40 -16.48
CA LYS A 80 15.84 19.48 -17.49
C LYS A 80 17.22 19.53 -16.86
N ARG A 81 18.18 18.86 -17.51
CA ARG A 81 19.61 19.05 -17.35
C ARG A 81 20.16 19.65 -18.65
N GLY A 82 20.34 20.98 -18.72
CA GLY A 82 20.53 21.65 -20.00
C GLY A 82 19.36 21.36 -20.94
N GLU A 83 19.64 20.83 -22.13
CA GLU A 83 18.60 20.45 -23.10
C GLU A 83 18.01 19.03 -22.87
N ALA A 84 18.61 18.26 -21.98
CA ALA A 84 18.17 16.87 -21.76
C ALA A 84 16.98 16.85 -20.78
N ARG A 85 15.84 16.35 -21.24
CA ARG A 85 14.65 16.11 -20.40
C ARG A 85 14.79 14.85 -19.57
N VAL A 86 14.34 14.91 -18.33
CA VAL A 86 14.22 13.80 -17.39
C VAL A 86 12.88 13.88 -16.65
N GLU A 87 12.35 12.73 -16.28
CA GLU A 87 11.17 12.63 -15.42
C GLU A 87 11.63 12.07 -14.07
N ILE A 88 11.29 12.76 -13.00
CA ILE A 88 11.63 12.42 -11.63
C ILE A 88 10.38 11.90 -10.94
N MET A 89 10.45 10.72 -10.36
CA MET A 89 9.47 10.19 -9.44
C MET A 89 10.09 10.14 -8.05
N LEU A 90 9.70 11.06 -7.18
CA LEU A 90 10.11 11.00 -5.77
C LEU A 90 9.62 9.68 -5.18
N ASN A 91 10.42 9.05 -4.33
CA ASN A 91 10.08 7.74 -3.76
C ASN A 91 10.08 7.77 -2.23
N ARG A 92 11.14 8.29 -1.63
CA ARG A 92 11.30 8.34 -0.17
C ARG A 92 12.19 9.52 0.22
N ALA A 93 11.74 10.24 1.26
CA ALA A 93 12.57 11.26 1.90
C ALA A 93 13.67 10.61 2.74
N GLU A 94 14.87 11.16 2.64
CA GLU A 94 16.02 10.91 3.53
C GLU A 94 16.24 12.12 4.42
N THR A 95 17.28 12.07 5.25
CA THR A 95 17.66 13.20 6.10
C THR A 95 18.25 14.37 5.29
N GLY A 96 18.08 15.60 5.77
CA GLY A 96 18.78 16.79 5.22
C GLY A 96 18.24 17.30 3.87
N GLY A 97 17.02 16.94 3.48
CA GLY A 97 16.43 17.39 2.20
C GLY A 97 16.79 16.51 1.01
N ILE A 98 17.45 15.39 1.27
CA ILE A 98 17.76 14.38 0.25
C ILE A 98 16.53 13.50 0.03
N TRP A 99 16.29 13.15 -1.25
CA TRP A 99 15.25 12.24 -1.65
C TRP A 99 15.81 11.13 -2.52
N HIS A 100 15.43 9.92 -2.21
CA HIS A 100 15.53 8.80 -3.14
C HIS A 100 14.45 8.95 -4.20
N ALA A 101 14.84 8.97 -5.47
CA ALA A 101 13.94 9.13 -6.61
C ALA A 101 14.21 8.07 -7.69
N LEU A 102 13.17 7.68 -8.42
CA LEU A 102 13.32 6.94 -9.67
C LEU A 102 13.32 7.94 -10.82
N VAL A 103 14.35 7.91 -11.67
CA VAL A 103 14.49 8.92 -12.73
C VAL A 103 14.49 8.27 -14.10
N ARG A 104 13.47 8.58 -14.91
CA ARG A 104 13.47 8.23 -16.32
C ARG A 104 14.49 9.11 -17.05
N GLY A 105 15.51 8.49 -17.64
CA GLY A 105 16.65 9.21 -18.21
C GLY A 105 17.84 9.39 -17.26
N ALA A 106 17.86 8.66 -16.13
CA ALA A 106 18.96 8.69 -15.15
C ALA A 106 20.37 8.49 -15.76
N LYS A 107 20.47 7.75 -16.86
CA LYS A 107 21.76 7.55 -17.60
C LYS A 107 22.38 8.86 -18.10
N LYS A 108 21.59 9.93 -18.25
CA LYS A 108 22.04 11.27 -18.67
C LYS A 108 22.58 12.10 -17.51
N LEU A 109 22.38 11.65 -16.24
CA LEU A 109 22.73 12.39 -15.04
C LEU A 109 24.09 11.97 -14.49
N ARG A 110 24.77 12.92 -13.84
CA ARG A 110 26.03 12.72 -13.13
C ARG A 110 25.95 13.37 -11.76
N PRO A 111 26.65 12.85 -10.73
CA PRO A 111 26.78 13.55 -9.46
C PRO A 111 27.25 15.02 -9.66
N GLY A 112 26.61 15.94 -8.95
CA GLY A 112 26.85 17.37 -9.07
C GLY A 112 25.98 18.11 -10.11
N ASP A 113 25.29 17.40 -11.03
CA ASP A 113 24.34 18.04 -11.94
C ASP A 113 23.22 18.73 -11.16
N VAL A 114 22.81 19.91 -11.64
CA VAL A 114 21.65 20.64 -11.11
C VAL A 114 20.53 20.51 -12.14
N LEU A 115 19.33 20.20 -11.65
CA LEU A 115 18.16 20.00 -12.49
C LEU A 115 17.22 21.20 -12.39
N ALA A 116 16.77 21.72 -13.52
CA ALA A 116 15.73 22.75 -13.58
C ALA A 116 14.36 22.08 -13.62
N ILE A 117 13.54 22.31 -12.58
CA ILE A 117 12.17 21.76 -12.52
C ILE A 117 11.25 22.61 -13.41
N GLU A 118 10.55 21.94 -14.33
CA GLU A 118 9.56 22.63 -15.19
C GLU A 118 8.37 23.08 -14.30
N GLY A 119 7.99 24.35 -14.43
CA GLY A 119 6.92 24.94 -13.61
C GLY A 119 7.33 25.42 -12.20
N ALA A 120 8.53 25.09 -11.72
CA ALA A 120 9.04 25.52 -10.41
C ALA A 120 10.54 25.85 -10.47
N PRO A 121 10.92 26.95 -11.17
CA PRO A 121 12.33 27.30 -11.40
C PRO A 121 13.09 27.66 -10.11
N GLU A 122 12.39 27.99 -9.05
CA GLU A 122 12.94 28.19 -7.70
C GLU A 122 13.48 26.91 -7.06
N LEU A 123 13.06 25.75 -7.54
CA LEU A 123 13.51 24.44 -7.06
C LEU A 123 14.55 23.84 -8.04
N ALA A 124 15.79 23.75 -7.59
CA ALA A 124 16.90 23.29 -8.41
C ALA A 124 17.68 22.15 -7.72
N PRO A 125 17.10 20.95 -7.66
CA PRO A 125 17.72 19.83 -6.95
C PRO A 125 19.05 19.43 -7.61
N ARG A 126 20.00 19.03 -6.75
CA ARG A 126 21.31 18.55 -7.14
C ARG A 126 21.34 17.02 -7.11
N VAL A 127 21.91 16.43 -8.14
CA VAL A 127 22.22 15.00 -8.17
C VAL A 127 23.35 14.71 -7.17
N VAL A 128 23.05 13.93 -6.14
CA VAL A 128 24.04 13.48 -5.15
C VAL A 128 24.71 12.21 -5.64
N GLU A 129 23.92 11.21 -6.00
CA GLU A 129 24.39 9.89 -6.40
C GLU A 129 23.43 9.28 -7.41
N ARG A 130 23.95 8.47 -8.31
CA ARG A 130 23.17 7.62 -9.21
C ARG A 130 23.36 6.16 -8.80
N GLN A 131 22.27 5.47 -8.61
CA GLN A 131 22.22 4.07 -8.21
C GLN A 131 21.70 3.17 -9.34
N ASP A 132 21.67 1.87 -9.12
CA ASP A 132 21.14 0.91 -10.08
C ASP A 132 19.63 1.03 -10.28
N GLY A 133 19.12 0.49 -11.40
CA GLY A 133 17.69 0.46 -11.69
C GLY A 133 17.06 1.82 -12.03
N GLY A 134 17.87 2.88 -12.24
CA GLY A 134 17.36 4.24 -12.48
C GLY A 134 17.11 5.05 -11.21
N ALA A 135 17.50 4.53 -10.05
CA ALA A 135 17.43 5.23 -8.79
C ALA A 135 18.51 6.34 -8.71
N VAL A 136 18.14 7.48 -8.12
CA VAL A 136 18.98 8.65 -7.96
C VAL A 136 18.71 9.29 -6.61
N LEU A 137 19.74 9.68 -5.88
CA LEU A 137 19.64 10.55 -4.72
C LEU A 137 19.70 12.00 -5.19
N LEU A 138 18.65 12.76 -4.88
CA LEU A 138 18.51 14.18 -5.22
C LEU A 138 18.47 15.01 -3.94
N ASP A 139 19.29 16.03 -3.88
CA ASP A 139 19.30 17.01 -2.79
C ASP A 139 18.45 18.23 -3.20
N PHE A 140 17.31 18.40 -2.54
CA PHE A 140 16.39 19.52 -2.71
C PHE A 140 16.67 20.66 -1.72
N GLY A 141 17.70 20.51 -0.88
CA GLY A 141 18.00 21.45 0.20
C GLY A 141 17.12 21.25 1.44
N PRO A 142 17.43 21.98 2.53
CA PRO A 142 16.79 21.76 3.82
C PRO A 142 15.38 22.35 3.93
N ASP A 143 14.98 23.24 3.00
CA ASP A 143 13.67 23.90 3.03
C ASP A 143 12.57 22.98 2.47
N GLN A 144 11.95 22.21 3.38
CA GLN A 144 10.86 21.33 3.04
C GLN A 144 9.57 22.08 2.65
N GLY A 145 9.42 23.33 3.08
CA GLY A 145 8.29 24.19 2.69
C GLY A 145 8.38 24.59 1.22
N LEU A 146 9.58 24.95 0.76
CA LEU A 146 9.84 25.24 -0.65
C LEU A 146 9.57 24.01 -1.52
N LEU A 147 10.06 22.83 -1.11
CA LEU A 147 9.79 21.59 -1.83
C LEU A 147 8.28 21.30 -1.91
N ALA A 148 7.57 21.38 -0.79
CA ALA A 148 6.12 21.12 -0.75
C ALA A 148 5.35 22.08 -1.66
N ALA A 149 5.67 23.37 -1.64
CA ALA A 149 5.05 24.38 -2.50
C ALA A 149 5.32 24.11 -3.99
N ALA A 150 6.55 23.74 -4.34
CA ALA A 150 6.92 23.41 -5.71
C ALA A 150 6.22 22.12 -6.20
N LEU A 151 6.08 21.12 -5.34
CA LEU A 151 5.32 19.89 -5.65
C LEU A 151 3.85 20.19 -5.93
N GLU A 152 3.20 21.01 -5.11
CA GLU A 152 1.80 21.40 -5.34
C GLU A 152 1.61 22.20 -6.64
N LYS A 153 2.60 23.01 -7.03
CA LYS A 153 2.55 23.87 -8.21
C LYS A 153 2.89 23.13 -9.52
N ALA A 154 3.90 22.26 -9.50
CA ALA A 154 4.49 21.66 -10.69
C ALA A 154 4.47 20.13 -10.70
N GLY A 155 4.09 19.51 -9.59
CA GLY A 155 4.03 18.06 -9.46
C GLY A 155 2.74 17.46 -10.00
N GLU A 156 2.85 16.26 -10.50
CA GLU A 156 1.71 15.43 -10.93
C GLU A 156 1.47 14.30 -9.95
N VAL A 157 0.19 13.91 -9.79
CA VAL A 157 -0.18 12.72 -9.01
C VAL A 157 0.44 11.47 -9.66
N PRO A 158 1.21 10.68 -8.89
CA PRO A 158 1.87 9.49 -9.43
C PRO A 158 0.89 8.32 -9.55
N LEU A 159 0.05 8.33 -10.57
CA LEU A 159 -0.83 7.20 -10.84
C LEU A 159 -0.02 5.95 -11.19
N PRO A 160 -0.47 4.77 -10.73
CA PRO A 160 0.12 3.51 -11.13
C PRO A 160 0.08 3.31 -12.66
N PRO A 161 1.09 2.64 -13.26
CA PRO A 161 1.22 2.53 -14.72
C PRO A 161 0.07 1.79 -15.42
N TYR A 162 -0.72 1.01 -14.68
CA TYR A 162 -1.90 0.31 -15.22
C TYR A 162 -3.15 1.18 -15.29
N ILE A 163 -3.15 2.37 -14.68
CA ILE A 163 -4.17 3.39 -14.89
C ILE A 163 -3.72 4.21 -16.09
N ALA A 164 -4.28 3.89 -17.26
CA ALA A 164 -3.88 4.51 -18.50
C ALA A 164 -4.35 5.97 -18.59
N ARG A 165 -3.40 6.90 -18.66
CA ARG A 165 -3.64 8.33 -18.88
C ARG A 165 -2.69 8.82 -19.98
N PRO A 166 -3.03 8.60 -21.26
CA PRO A 166 -2.14 8.95 -22.38
C PRO A 166 -1.77 10.44 -22.43
N GLU A 167 -2.68 11.31 -21.98
CA GLU A 167 -2.52 12.75 -21.96
C GLU A 167 -2.05 13.30 -20.60
N GLY A 168 -1.66 12.40 -19.69
CA GLY A 168 -1.30 12.73 -18.31
C GLY A 168 -2.49 12.70 -17.34
N PRO A 169 -2.21 12.77 -16.02
CA PRO A 169 -3.25 12.80 -14.99
C PRO A 169 -4.13 14.03 -15.13
N THR A 170 -5.42 13.87 -14.81
CA THR A 170 -6.40 14.95 -14.78
C THR A 170 -6.57 15.50 -13.35
N GLU A 171 -7.24 16.66 -13.19
CA GLU A 171 -7.60 17.17 -11.86
C GLU A 171 -8.45 16.17 -11.07
N ARG A 172 -9.34 15.45 -11.77
CA ARG A 172 -10.17 14.42 -11.18
C ARG A 172 -9.35 13.25 -10.63
N ASP A 173 -8.23 12.90 -11.24
CA ASP A 173 -7.35 11.84 -10.75
C ASP A 173 -6.74 12.18 -9.38
N ARG A 174 -6.54 13.48 -9.08
CA ARG A 174 -6.10 13.91 -7.75
C ARG A 174 -7.13 13.56 -6.68
N ASP A 175 -8.40 13.84 -6.94
CA ASP A 175 -9.51 13.52 -6.04
C ASP A 175 -9.75 12.01 -5.96
N ASP A 176 -9.72 11.34 -7.11
CA ASP A 176 -9.94 9.89 -7.21
C ASP A 176 -8.86 9.07 -6.52
N TYR A 177 -7.63 9.57 -6.45
CA TYR A 177 -6.51 8.90 -5.79
C TYR A 177 -6.25 9.40 -4.35
N THR A 178 -7.19 10.20 -3.82
CA THR A 178 -7.20 10.68 -2.43
C THR A 178 -8.29 9.95 -1.63
N HIS A 179 -7.96 9.48 -0.43
CA HIS A 179 -8.88 8.79 0.47
C HIS A 179 -9.27 9.67 1.68
N ILE A 180 -10.37 9.31 2.34
CA ILE A 180 -10.95 10.11 3.43
C ILE A 180 -10.05 10.24 4.68
N PHE A 181 -9.12 9.29 4.88
CA PHE A 181 -8.19 9.30 6.02
C PHE A 181 -6.90 10.07 5.74
N ALA A 182 -6.67 10.59 4.52
CA ALA A 182 -5.41 11.20 4.10
C ALA A 182 -5.08 12.47 4.90
N ARG A 183 -4.03 12.42 5.74
CA ARG A 183 -3.57 13.52 6.62
C ARG A 183 -2.07 13.77 6.50
N GLN A 184 -1.24 12.73 6.62
CA GLN A 184 0.21 12.82 6.68
C GLN A 184 0.84 12.76 5.27
N PRO A 185 1.35 13.88 4.71
CA PRO A 185 1.93 13.88 3.36
C PRO A 185 3.26 13.11 3.33
N GLY A 186 3.51 12.36 2.25
CA GLY A 186 4.78 11.63 2.07
C GLY A 186 4.70 10.38 1.21
N ALA A 187 3.50 9.88 0.92
CA ALA A 187 3.35 8.71 0.06
C ALA A 187 3.42 9.05 -1.43
N VAL A 188 3.88 8.09 -2.20
CA VAL A 188 3.88 8.11 -3.67
C VAL A 188 2.72 7.26 -4.22
N ALA A 189 2.21 6.33 -3.44
CA ALA A 189 1.03 5.54 -3.80
C ALA A 189 -0.02 5.61 -2.69
N ALA A 190 -1.30 5.61 -3.07
CA ALA A 190 -2.40 5.62 -2.11
C ALA A 190 -2.57 4.24 -1.45
N PRO A 191 -2.97 4.18 -0.17
CA PRO A 191 -3.48 2.96 0.46
C PRO A 191 -4.88 2.66 -0.10
N THR A 192 -4.94 1.94 -1.22
CA THR A 192 -6.12 1.87 -2.11
C THR A 192 -7.35 1.25 -1.48
N ALA A 193 -7.22 0.38 -0.46
CA ALA A 193 -8.36 -0.11 0.31
C ALA A 193 -9.13 1.03 1.01
N SER A 194 -8.43 2.10 1.40
CA SER A 194 -9.02 3.28 2.02
C SER A 194 -9.87 4.12 1.05
N LEU A 195 -9.70 3.93 -0.26
CA LEU A 195 -10.48 4.64 -1.29
C LEU A 195 -11.97 4.25 -1.29
N HIS A 196 -12.32 3.10 -0.72
CA HIS A 196 -13.71 2.64 -0.65
C HIS A 196 -14.55 3.37 0.40
N PHE A 197 -13.93 4.10 1.33
CA PHE A 197 -14.62 4.69 2.45
C PHE A 197 -15.26 6.04 2.08
N THR A 198 -16.52 6.19 2.49
CA THR A 198 -17.31 7.43 2.41
C THR A 198 -17.69 7.91 3.80
N PRO A 199 -18.07 9.19 3.99
CA PRO A 199 -18.59 9.66 5.27
C PRO A 199 -19.77 8.81 5.77
N ALA A 200 -20.71 8.44 4.89
CA ALA A 200 -21.86 7.63 5.23
C ALA A 200 -21.48 6.23 5.74
N LEU A 201 -20.49 5.58 5.11
CA LEU A 201 -19.98 4.28 5.57
C LEU A 201 -19.32 4.39 6.94
N LEU A 202 -18.54 5.46 7.19
CA LEU A 202 -17.90 5.69 8.50
C LEU A 202 -18.94 5.94 9.60
N GLU A 203 -20.00 6.71 9.32
CA GLU A 203 -21.11 6.92 10.25
C GLU A 203 -21.82 5.61 10.58
N ALA A 204 -22.08 4.76 9.58
CA ALA A 204 -22.70 3.45 9.77
C ALA A 204 -21.82 2.51 10.61
N LEU A 205 -20.50 2.50 10.40
CA LEU A 205 -19.53 1.74 11.20
C LEU A 205 -19.50 2.23 12.65
N ALA A 206 -19.42 3.56 12.87
CA ALA A 206 -19.43 4.15 14.20
C ALA A 206 -20.74 3.87 14.97
N ALA A 207 -21.88 3.94 14.28
CA ALA A 207 -23.20 3.61 14.86
C ALA A 207 -23.30 2.13 15.30
N ARG A 208 -22.49 1.26 14.72
CA ARG A 208 -22.36 -0.16 15.10
C ARG A 208 -21.33 -0.40 16.22
N GLY A 209 -20.69 0.65 16.72
CA GLY A 209 -19.67 0.55 17.77
C GLY A 209 -18.33 0.00 17.25
N ILE A 210 -18.03 0.18 15.96
CA ILE A 210 -16.74 -0.13 15.36
C ILE A 210 -15.81 1.06 15.58
N GLY A 211 -14.67 0.83 16.24
CA GLY A 211 -13.67 1.86 16.48
C GLY A 211 -12.74 2.06 15.28
N GLN A 212 -12.00 3.17 15.30
CA GLN A 212 -10.97 3.48 14.29
C GLN A 212 -9.72 4.05 14.96
N VAL A 213 -8.55 3.67 14.44
CA VAL A 213 -7.26 4.24 14.81
C VAL A 213 -6.39 4.39 13.56
N GLU A 214 -5.58 5.45 13.54
CA GLU A 214 -4.72 5.77 12.41
C GLU A 214 -3.29 5.33 12.70
N VAL A 215 -2.63 4.87 11.63
CA VAL A 215 -1.20 4.59 11.57
C VAL A 215 -0.67 5.20 10.27
N THR A 216 0.61 5.52 10.19
CA THR A 216 1.20 6.12 8.99
C THR A 216 2.21 5.18 8.35
N LEU A 217 2.01 4.79 7.10
CA LEU A 217 3.02 4.15 6.26
C LEU A 217 3.10 4.89 4.92
N HIS A 218 4.23 5.53 4.64
CA HIS A 218 4.45 6.20 3.37
C HIS A 218 4.80 5.19 2.29
N VAL A 219 3.82 4.90 1.44
CA VAL A 219 3.95 3.90 0.36
C VAL A 219 4.82 4.46 -0.75
N GLY A 220 5.91 3.76 -1.06
CA GLY A 220 6.82 4.11 -2.14
C GLY A 220 6.41 3.52 -3.50
N ALA A 221 7.04 4.00 -4.58
CA ALA A 221 6.82 3.53 -5.95
C ALA A 221 7.22 2.05 -6.16
N GLY A 222 8.05 1.51 -5.27
CA GLY A 222 8.49 0.11 -5.32
C GLY A 222 7.36 -0.91 -5.25
N THR A 223 6.21 -0.54 -4.67
CA THR A 223 5.01 -1.41 -4.57
C THR A 223 4.45 -1.80 -5.94
N PHE A 224 4.73 -1.05 -6.99
CA PHE A 224 4.30 -1.33 -8.36
C PHE A 224 5.28 -2.19 -9.16
N LEU A 225 6.43 -2.51 -8.60
CA LEU A 225 7.45 -3.29 -9.30
C LEU A 225 7.11 -4.79 -9.22
N PRO A 226 7.19 -5.52 -10.36
CA PRO A 226 6.97 -6.95 -10.37
C PRO A 226 8.12 -7.70 -9.69
N ILE A 227 7.81 -8.84 -9.07
CA ILE A 227 8.81 -9.76 -8.56
C ILE A 227 9.55 -10.40 -9.75
N ARG A 228 10.89 -10.35 -9.74
CA ARG A 228 11.74 -10.85 -10.84
C ARG A 228 12.51 -12.12 -10.46
N THR A 229 12.40 -12.57 -9.22
CA THR A 229 13.11 -13.76 -8.72
C THR A 229 12.21 -14.98 -8.84
N GLU A 230 12.77 -16.16 -9.17
CA GLU A 230 12.04 -17.43 -9.19
C GLU A 230 11.58 -17.83 -7.78
N ASP A 231 12.48 -17.71 -6.81
CA ASP A 231 12.15 -17.85 -5.39
C ASP A 231 11.74 -16.48 -4.82
N PRO A 232 10.47 -16.30 -4.44
CA PRO A 232 10.01 -15.05 -3.84
C PRO A 232 10.82 -14.61 -2.62
N ARG A 233 11.37 -15.55 -1.84
CA ARG A 233 12.16 -15.26 -0.63
C ARG A 233 13.47 -14.52 -0.93
N ALA A 234 13.97 -14.62 -2.16
CA ALA A 234 15.16 -13.91 -2.61
C ALA A 234 14.86 -12.44 -3.02
N HIS A 235 13.57 -12.09 -3.15
CA HIS A 235 13.16 -10.73 -3.47
C HIS A 235 13.23 -9.85 -2.22
N LYS A 236 13.79 -8.63 -2.37
CA LYS A 236 13.81 -7.63 -1.31
C LYS A 236 12.82 -6.53 -1.63
N LEU A 237 11.95 -6.22 -0.69
CA LEU A 237 11.09 -5.05 -0.78
C LEU A 237 11.88 -3.78 -0.51
N HIS A 238 11.46 -2.68 -1.14
CA HIS A 238 11.98 -1.37 -0.79
C HIS A 238 11.51 -0.97 0.61
N ALA A 239 12.42 -0.37 1.39
CA ALA A 239 12.11 0.16 2.69
C ALA A 239 11.09 1.30 2.59
N GLU A 240 10.08 1.27 3.45
CA GLU A 240 9.04 2.28 3.58
C GLU A 240 9.04 2.82 5.01
N TRP A 241 8.87 4.14 5.14
CA TRP A 241 8.81 4.76 6.46
C TRP A 241 7.41 4.62 7.05
N GLY A 242 7.36 4.22 8.34
CA GLY A 242 6.11 4.09 9.05
C GLY A 242 6.16 4.56 10.49
N GLU A 243 4.97 4.84 11.04
CA GLU A 243 4.76 5.24 12.43
C GLU A 243 3.48 4.64 13.00
N ILE A 244 3.60 4.06 14.20
CA ILE A 244 2.51 3.72 15.11
C ILE A 244 2.76 4.52 16.38
N THR A 245 1.88 5.46 16.70
CA THR A 245 2.04 6.27 17.91
C THR A 245 1.79 5.44 19.18
N PRO A 246 2.28 5.87 20.36
CA PRO A 246 1.98 5.20 21.62
C PRO A 246 0.47 5.05 21.87
N GLU A 247 -0.31 6.07 21.50
CA GLU A 247 -1.77 6.10 21.66
C GLU A 247 -2.44 5.06 20.74
N ALA A 248 -1.99 4.95 19.49
CA ALA A 248 -2.49 3.96 18.54
C ALA A 248 -2.16 2.54 19.02
N ALA A 249 -0.93 2.28 19.46
CA ALA A 249 -0.52 0.99 20.01
C ALA A 249 -1.36 0.62 21.24
N ALA A 250 -1.58 1.57 22.17
CA ALA A 250 -2.40 1.36 23.35
C ALA A 250 -3.86 1.04 23.00
N ALA A 251 -4.47 1.74 22.03
CA ALA A 251 -5.83 1.50 21.57
C ALA A 251 -5.99 0.09 20.96
N ILE A 252 -5.02 -0.34 20.14
CA ILE A 252 -4.99 -1.67 19.54
C ILE A 252 -4.90 -2.74 20.61
N ASN A 253 -3.96 -2.62 21.54
CA ASN A 253 -3.78 -3.58 22.63
C ASN A 253 -4.98 -3.65 23.58
N ALA A 254 -5.57 -2.49 23.91
CA ALA A 254 -6.79 -2.44 24.72
C ALA A 254 -7.98 -3.11 24.02
N THR A 255 -8.09 -3.02 22.69
CA THR A 255 -9.12 -3.71 21.92
C THR A 255 -8.93 -5.22 22.00
N LYS A 256 -7.69 -5.71 21.77
CA LYS A 256 -7.34 -7.15 21.88
C LYS A 256 -7.63 -7.68 23.28
N ALA A 257 -7.29 -6.91 24.34
CA ALA A 257 -7.52 -7.30 25.72
C ALA A 257 -9.01 -7.44 26.07
N ARG A 258 -9.90 -6.71 25.39
CA ARG A 258 -11.36 -6.83 25.52
C ARG A 258 -11.97 -7.93 24.63
N GLY A 259 -11.18 -8.65 23.85
CA GLY A 259 -11.65 -9.67 22.91
C GLY A 259 -12.20 -9.09 21.59
N GLY A 260 -12.00 -7.80 21.33
CA GLY A 260 -12.31 -7.18 20.03
C GLY A 260 -11.29 -7.58 18.97
N ARG A 261 -11.73 -7.61 17.71
CA ARG A 261 -10.87 -7.95 16.57
C ARG A 261 -10.18 -6.71 16.03
N ILE A 262 -8.97 -6.92 15.52
CA ILE A 262 -8.21 -5.88 14.77
C ILE A 262 -8.46 -6.10 13.28
N VAL A 263 -8.98 -5.07 12.64
CA VAL A 263 -9.35 -5.04 11.22
C VAL A 263 -8.37 -4.14 10.49
N ALA A 264 -7.41 -4.71 9.77
CA ALA A 264 -6.46 -3.93 8.97
C ALA A 264 -7.15 -3.46 7.68
N ILE A 265 -7.14 -2.15 7.43
CA ILE A 265 -7.64 -1.56 6.19
C ILE A 265 -6.46 -1.33 5.25
N GLY A 266 -6.29 -2.26 4.33
CA GLY A 266 -5.18 -2.32 3.37
C GLY A 266 -3.97 -3.12 3.86
N THR A 267 -3.23 -3.64 2.89
CA THR A 267 -1.98 -4.38 3.11
C THR A 267 -0.91 -3.51 3.78
N THR A 268 -0.97 -2.19 3.60
CA THR A 268 -0.06 -1.22 4.22
C THR A 268 -0.23 -1.15 5.73
N ALA A 269 -1.48 -1.07 6.21
CA ALA A 269 -1.78 -1.12 7.64
C ALA A 269 -1.35 -2.48 8.24
N LEU A 270 -1.66 -3.59 7.56
CA LEU A 270 -1.24 -4.92 8.01
C LEU A 270 0.28 -5.06 8.11
N ARG A 271 1.02 -4.62 7.09
CA ARG A 271 2.49 -4.69 7.10
C ARG A 271 3.10 -3.89 8.25
N LEU A 272 2.58 -2.70 8.51
CA LEU A 272 3.08 -1.87 9.59
C LEU A 272 2.77 -2.49 10.95
N LEU A 273 1.56 -3.03 11.14
CA LEU A 273 1.20 -3.75 12.35
C LEU A 273 2.10 -4.96 12.61
N GLU A 274 2.36 -5.78 11.58
CA GLU A 274 3.26 -6.95 11.69
C GLU A 274 4.73 -6.56 11.91
N SER A 275 5.12 -5.33 11.53
CA SER A 275 6.46 -4.81 11.84
C SER A 275 6.63 -4.39 13.30
N ALA A 276 5.53 -4.18 14.01
CA ALA A 276 5.51 -3.60 15.36
C ALA A 276 4.95 -4.54 16.43
N VAL A 277 4.46 -5.71 16.05
CA VAL A 277 3.89 -6.70 16.97
C VAL A 277 4.95 -7.69 17.44
N ASP A 278 4.90 -8.08 18.70
CA ASP A 278 5.73 -9.16 19.25
C ASP A 278 5.03 -10.54 19.16
N ASP A 279 5.75 -11.58 19.55
CA ASP A 279 5.26 -12.97 19.52
C ASP A 279 4.09 -13.23 20.48
N GLN A 280 3.88 -12.36 21.48
CA GLN A 280 2.73 -12.39 22.39
C GLN A 280 1.53 -11.67 21.80
N GLY A 281 1.69 -11.02 20.64
CA GLY A 281 0.65 -10.27 19.96
C GLY A 281 0.44 -8.86 20.51
N VAL A 282 1.40 -8.32 21.26
CA VAL A 282 1.40 -6.94 21.74
C VAL A 282 1.99 -6.03 20.67
N VAL A 283 1.24 -5.02 20.27
CA VAL A 283 1.70 -4.00 19.32
C VAL A 283 2.45 -2.91 20.09
N HIS A 284 3.67 -2.63 19.66
CA HIS A 284 4.51 -1.59 20.25
C HIS A 284 4.47 -0.30 19.41
N PRO A 285 4.71 0.87 20.01
CA PRO A 285 4.98 2.08 19.25
C PRO A 285 6.14 1.84 18.28
N PHE A 286 5.99 2.33 17.06
CA PHE A 286 6.96 2.12 15.99
C PHE A 286 7.23 3.45 15.27
N ARG A 287 8.47 3.73 14.96
CA ARG A 287 8.85 4.84 14.09
C ARG A 287 10.14 4.52 13.37
N GLY A 288 10.08 4.29 12.08
CA GLY A 288 11.25 3.92 11.31
C GLY A 288 10.92 3.30 9.97
N LEU A 289 11.91 2.61 9.40
CA LEU A 289 11.78 1.90 8.13
C LEU A 289 11.33 0.46 8.35
N THR A 290 10.43 -0.01 7.51
CA THR A 290 10.04 -1.42 7.41
C THR A 290 10.29 -1.96 6.01
N GLU A 291 10.85 -3.15 5.94
CA GLU A 291 11.05 -3.95 4.72
C GLU A 291 10.31 -5.27 4.83
N ILE A 292 9.32 -5.37 5.75
CA ILE A 292 8.65 -6.62 6.04
C ILE A 292 8.02 -7.23 4.79
N TYR A 293 8.34 -8.48 4.55
CA TYR A 293 7.84 -9.25 3.41
C TYR A 293 7.08 -10.48 3.91
N LEU A 294 5.76 -10.40 3.82
CA LEU A 294 4.84 -11.39 4.36
C LEU A 294 4.55 -12.45 3.30
N LEU A 295 5.07 -13.65 3.50
CA LEU A 295 4.94 -14.80 2.61
C LEU A 295 4.18 -15.95 3.30
N PRO A 296 3.59 -16.90 2.54
CA PRO A 296 3.03 -18.12 3.12
C PRO A 296 3.99 -18.81 4.08
N GLY A 297 3.48 -19.15 5.26
CA GLY A 297 4.27 -19.63 6.39
C GLY A 297 4.54 -18.58 7.47
N HIS A 298 4.33 -17.30 7.18
CA HIS A 298 4.35 -16.25 8.20
C HIS A 298 3.20 -16.43 9.18
N ARG A 299 3.49 -16.34 10.48
CA ARG A 299 2.49 -16.39 11.54
C ARG A 299 2.09 -14.96 11.91
N PHE A 300 0.85 -14.60 11.59
CA PHE A 300 0.32 -13.28 11.90
C PHE A 300 -0.03 -13.15 13.39
N HIS A 301 0.34 -12.02 13.99
CA HIS A 301 0.11 -11.74 15.41
C HIS A 301 -0.74 -10.48 15.63
N SER A 302 -0.86 -9.60 14.65
CA SER A 302 -1.48 -8.28 14.84
C SER A 302 -2.97 -8.24 14.50
N ALA A 303 -3.35 -8.61 13.28
CA ALA A 303 -4.69 -8.45 12.75
C ALA A 303 -5.48 -9.76 12.66
N ASP A 304 -6.80 -9.66 12.75
CA ASP A 304 -7.75 -10.77 12.64
C ASP A 304 -8.47 -10.79 11.30
N VAL A 305 -8.68 -9.60 10.74
CA VAL A 305 -9.39 -9.36 9.49
C VAL A 305 -8.59 -8.37 8.65
N LEU A 306 -8.56 -8.59 7.35
CA LEU A 306 -7.93 -7.71 6.37
C LEU A 306 -8.94 -7.33 5.29
N MET A 307 -9.21 -6.03 5.14
CA MET A 307 -9.91 -5.50 3.97
C MET A 307 -8.88 -5.00 2.96
N THR A 308 -8.92 -5.47 1.72
CA THR A 308 -7.98 -5.05 0.68
C THR A 308 -8.54 -5.19 -0.72
N ASN A 309 -7.94 -4.52 -1.71
CA ASN A 309 -8.27 -4.68 -3.12
C ASN A 309 -7.76 -6.02 -3.66
N PHE A 310 -8.20 -6.38 -4.87
CA PHE A 310 -7.61 -7.51 -5.60
C PHE A 310 -6.27 -7.13 -6.21
N HIS A 311 -5.29 -8.02 -6.07
CA HIS A 311 -3.90 -7.81 -6.44
C HIS A 311 -3.53 -8.54 -7.73
N LEU A 312 -2.33 -8.22 -8.27
CA LEU A 312 -1.80 -8.82 -9.48
C LEU A 312 -1.36 -10.26 -9.33
N PRO A 313 -1.36 -11.03 -10.44
CA PRO A 313 -0.57 -12.25 -10.54
C PRO A 313 0.91 -12.00 -10.21
N LYS A 314 1.56 -12.95 -9.54
CA LYS A 314 2.98 -12.93 -9.18
C LYS A 314 3.42 -11.69 -8.39
N SER A 315 2.50 -11.02 -7.67
CA SER A 315 2.81 -9.84 -6.87
C SER A 315 3.08 -10.19 -5.40
N SER A 316 3.91 -9.39 -4.75
CA SER A 316 4.15 -9.47 -3.30
C SER A 316 2.85 -9.34 -2.49
N LEU A 317 1.89 -8.59 -2.99
CA LEU A 317 0.60 -8.39 -2.33
C LEU A 317 -0.32 -9.61 -2.46
N PHE A 318 -0.32 -10.31 -3.60
CA PHE A 318 -1.06 -11.59 -3.70
C PHE A 318 -0.43 -12.67 -2.81
N MET A 319 0.90 -12.66 -2.66
CA MET A 319 1.60 -13.53 -1.70
C MET A 319 1.20 -13.22 -0.27
N LEU A 320 1.11 -11.92 0.10
CA LEU A 320 0.69 -11.47 1.43
C LEU A 320 -0.74 -11.93 1.76
N VAL A 321 -1.71 -11.72 0.86
CA VAL A 321 -3.09 -12.16 1.13
C VAL A 321 -3.20 -13.69 1.16
N SER A 322 -2.38 -14.39 0.38
CA SER A 322 -2.26 -15.85 0.43
C SER A 322 -1.64 -16.34 1.73
N ALA A 323 -0.70 -15.59 2.30
CA ALA A 323 -0.15 -15.87 3.63
C ALA A 323 -1.19 -15.63 4.74
N PHE A 324 -2.02 -14.59 4.61
CA PHE A 324 -3.00 -14.20 5.61
C PHE A 324 -4.22 -15.13 5.66
N ALA A 325 -4.83 -15.38 4.50
CA ALA A 325 -6.10 -16.11 4.40
C ALA A 325 -5.95 -17.57 3.93
N GLY A 326 -4.73 -18.01 3.63
CA GLY A 326 -4.45 -19.36 3.13
C GLY A 326 -4.39 -19.43 1.60
N MET A 327 -3.32 -20.05 1.07
CA MET A 327 -3.06 -20.08 -0.37
C MET A 327 -4.17 -20.77 -1.17
N GLY A 328 -4.67 -21.92 -0.71
CA GLY A 328 -5.74 -22.65 -1.39
C GLY A 328 -7.00 -21.82 -1.49
N ARG A 329 -7.42 -21.24 -0.37
CA ARG A 329 -8.60 -20.37 -0.28
C ARG A 329 -8.47 -19.13 -1.17
N MET A 330 -7.29 -18.48 -1.21
CA MET A 330 -7.09 -17.31 -2.05
C MET A 330 -7.06 -17.63 -3.53
N ARG A 331 -6.53 -18.78 -3.95
CA ARG A 331 -6.63 -19.25 -5.34
C ARG A 331 -8.09 -19.44 -5.78
N GLU A 332 -8.90 -20.09 -4.95
CA GLU A 332 -10.34 -20.28 -5.22
C GLU A 332 -11.09 -18.94 -5.27
N ALA A 333 -10.82 -18.04 -4.30
CA ALA A 333 -11.43 -16.71 -4.24
C ALA A 333 -11.08 -15.85 -5.47
N TYR A 334 -9.82 -15.87 -5.93
CA TYR A 334 -9.42 -15.14 -7.13
C TYR A 334 -9.97 -15.75 -8.42
N ALA A 335 -10.03 -17.07 -8.53
CA ALA A 335 -10.68 -17.73 -9.65
C ALA A 335 -12.17 -17.37 -9.72
N HIS A 336 -12.87 -17.34 -8.57
CA HIS A 336 -14.24 -16.86 -8.46
C HIS A 336 -14.34 -15.39 -8.86
N ALA A 337 -13.49 -14.52 -8.35
CA ALA A 337 -13.53 -13.08 -8.64
C ALA A 337 -13.36 -12.80 -10.14
N VAL A 338 -12.41 -13.47 -10.82
CA VAL A 338 -12.24 -13.36 -12.28
C VAL A 338 -13.48 -13.82 -13.01
N LYS A 339 -14.03 -15.00 -12.67
CA LYS A 339 -15.24 -15.57 -13.29
C LYS A 339 -16.46 -14.69 -13.07
N ALA A 340 -16.60 -14.10 -11.90
CA ALA A 340 -17.73 -13.25 -11.52
C ALA A 340 -17.57 -11.79 -11.98
N GLY A 341 -16.48 -11.46 -12.69
CA GLY A 341 -16.23 -10.13 -13.25
C GLY A 341 -15.97 -9.06 -12.20
N TYR A 342 -15.28 -9.40 -11.10
CA TYR A 342 -14.76 -8.40 -10.17
C TYR A 342 -13.73 -7.52 -10.85
N ARG A 343 -13.65 -6.27 -10.43
CA ARG A 343 -12.64 -5.32 -10.90
C ARG A 343 -11.39 -5.41 -10.03
N PHE A 344 -10.25 -5.30 -10.65
CA PHE A 344 -8.93 -5.50 -10.00
C PHE A 344 -8.17 -4.19 -9.85
N TYR A 345 -7.17 -4.18 -8.97
CA TYR A 345 -6.22 -3.11 -8.68
C TYR A 345 -6.78 -1.93 -7.89
N SER A 346 -6.10 -0.76 -8.00
CA SER A 346 -6.30 0.43 -7.16
C SER A 346 -7.75 0.93 -7.13
N TYR A 347 -8.42 0.95 -8.28
CA TYR A 347 -9.81 1.38 -8.42
C TYR A 347 -10.80 0.21 -8.51
N GLY A 348 -10.28 -0.99 -8.32
CA GLY A 348 -11.08 -2.21 -8.36
C GLY A 348 -11.99 -2.38 -7.16
N ASP A 349 -12.56 -3.57 -7.07
CA ASP A 349 -13.41 -4.00 -5.97
C ASP A 349 -12.57 -4.44 -4.76
N SER A 350 -13.22 -4.71 -3.66
CA SER A 350 -12.59 -5.07 -2.39
C SER A 350 -12.72 -6.56 -2.08
N SER A 351 -11.91 -7.03 -1.15
CA SER A 351 -12.08 -8.30 -0.46
C SER A 351 -11.96 -8.11 1.05
N LEU A 352 -12.72 -8.88 1.82
CA LEU A 352 -12.65 -8.95 3.28
C LEU A 352 -12.19 -10.36 3.66
N LEU A 353 -10.97 -10.44 4.17
CA LEU A 353 -10.27 -11.69 4.41
C LEU A 353 -10.21 -11.98 5.91
N PHE A 354 -10.61 -13.17 6.30
CA PHE A 354 -10.47 -13.66 7.67
C PHE A 354 -9.23 -14.53 7.76
N ARG A 355 -8.43 -14.33 8.81
CA ARG A 355 -7.17 -15.02 9.01
C ARG A 355 -7.35 -16.55 9.06
N GLU A 356 -6.45 -17.29 8.41
CA GLU A 356 -6.57 -18.74 8.23
C GLU A 356 -6.57 -19.53 9.55
N ASP A 357 -5.72 -19.13 10.49
CA ASP A 357 -5.48 -19.84 11.75
C ASP A 357 -6.46 -19.52 12.88
N LYS A 358 -7.40 -18.57 12.63
CA LYS A 358 -8.48 -18.25 13.58
C LYS A 358 -9.79 -18.91 13.11
N ARG A 359 -10.28 -19.86 13.91
CA ARG A 359 -11.57 -20.54 13.74
C ARG A 359 -12.66 -19.81 14.53
#